data_c8a17493d4cd4bec4bbbdc8612ab6d3d
#
_entry.id   c8a17493d4cd4bec4bbbdc8612ab6d3d
#
_cell.length_a   1.000
_cell.length_b   1.000
_cell.length_c   1.000
_cell.angle_alpha   90.00
_cell.angle_beta   90.00
_cell.angle_gamma   90.00
#
_symmetry.space_group_name_H-M   'P 1'
#
loop_
_entity.id
_entity.type
_entity.pdbx_description
1 polymer ?
#
loop_
_entity_poly.entity_id
_entity_poly.type
_entity_poly.pdbx_seq_one_letter_code
_entity_poly.pdbx_strand_id
1 'polypeptide(L)'
;MNVFLNPGHAPNGNPDPGAVNGNTGLHECDVALAVGDLVAHYLKAAGVGVKNVFQCDSLESICDQANASGADLFISIHCNSAEAASATGTETWACAGSSAGHALAACIQNQIVDALGTVDRGVKTATPGVNGLYVLTNTDAPAVLVELAFISNDDDEQLLEEKQDDFARAIARGVTDYECQ
;
A
#
# COMPACT_ATOMS: atom_id res chain seq x y z
N MET A 1 15.23 1.22 -11.92
CA MET A 1 13.77 1.28 -11.70
C MET A 1 13.43 2.45 -10.77
N ASN A 2 12.28 3.11 -10.99
CA ASN A 2 11.79 4.22 -10.18
C ASN A 2 10.37 3.93 -9.70
N VAL A 3 10.07 4.25 -8.45
CA VAL A 3 8.77 3.99 -7.81
C VAL A 3 8.09 5.30 -7.43
N PHE A 4 6.78 5.38 -7.63
CA PHE A 4 5.92 6.40 -7.06
C PHE A 4 5.17 5.78 -5.87
N LEU A 5 5.28 6.38 -4.70
CA LEU A 5 4.61 5.93 -3.48
C LEU A 5 3.43 6.85 -3.16
N ASN A 6 2.29 6.25 -2.89
CA ASN A 6 1.09 6.94 -2.48
C ASN A 6 0.61 6.42 -1.12
N PRO A 7 1.01 7.04 0.00
CA PRO A 7 0.29 6.85 1.25
C PRO A 7 -1.17 7.27 1.09
N GLY A 8 -2.09 6.40 1.50
CA GLY A 8 -3.53 6.64 1.33
C GLY A 8 -4.05 7.84 2.12
N HIS A 9 -5.19 8.37 1.70
CA HIS A 9 -5.98 9.40 2.35
C HIS A 9 -5.33 10.79 2.42
N ALA A 10 -5.97 11.71 3.16
CA ALA A 10 -5.54 13.10 3.25
C ALA A 10 -4.36 13.28 4.21
N PRO A 11 -3.42 14.20 3.91
CA PRO A 11 -2.39 14.59 4.87
C PRO A 11 -3.00 15.09 6.18
N ASN A 12 -2.48 14.59 7.31
CA ASN A 12 -2.98 14.88 8.66
C ASN A 12 -4.47 14.53 8.87
N GLY A 13 -5.03 13.64 8.05
CA GLY A 13 -6.40 13.17 8.17
C GLY A 13 -7.50 14.18 7.85
N ASN A 14 -7.20 15.27 7.16
CA ASN A 14 -8.20 16.29 6.88
C ASN A 14 -8.24 16.61 5.36
N PRO A 15 -9.36 16.41 4.68
CA PRO A 15 -10.70 16.04 5.20
C PRO A 15 -10.93 14.54 5.39
N ASP A 16 -10.04 13.65 4.94
CA ASP A 16 -10.22 12.21 4.91
C ASP A 16 -9.11 11.49 5.71
N PRO A 17 -9.38 11.01 6.95
CA PRO A 17 -8.42 10.25 7.73
C PRO A 17 -8.28 8.79 7.27
N GLY A 18 -9.13 8.30 6.35
CA GLY A 18 -9.31 6.88 6.09
C GLY A 18 -10.06 6.17 7.22
N ALA A 19 -9.79 4.89 7.41
CA ALA A 19 -10.33 4.17 8.54
C ALA A 19 -9.71 4.67 9.86
N VAL A 20 -10.54 4.68 10.91
CA VAL A 20 -10.13 5.12 12.26
C VAL A 20 -10.52 4.03 13.24
N ASN A 21 -9.57 3.59 14.06
CA ASN A 21 -9.90 2.71 15.18
C ASN A 21 -10.68 3.50 16.24
N GLY A 22 -11.90 3.08 16.51
CA GLY A 22 -12.81 3.79 17.42
C GLY A 22 -12.38 3.76 18.90
N ASN A 23 -11.47 2.85 19.28
CA ASN A 23 -11.00 2.68 20.67
C ASN A 23 -9.73 3.48 20.94
N THR A 24 -8.77 3.44 20.03
CA THR A 24 -7.44 4.05 20.20
C THR A 24 -7.32 5.39 19.53
N GLY A 25 -8.12 5.63 18.48
CA GLY A 25 -8.04 6.82 17.65
C GLY A 25 -6.91 6.76 16.61
N LEU A 26 -6.33 5.59 16.33
CA LEU A 26 -5.35 5.42 15.27
C LEU A 26 -6.00 5.71 13.91
N HIS A 27 -5.36 6.55 13.09
CA HIS A 27 -5.82 6.90 11.75
C HIS A 27 -5.01 6.15 10.68
N GLU A 28 -5.70 5.65 9.68
CA GLU A 28 -5.09 4.99 8.53
C GLU A 28 -4.09 5.90 7.80
N CYS A 29 -4.44 7.16 7.57
CA CYS A 29 -3.57 8.14 6.90
C CYS A 29 -2.20 8.32 7.56
N ASP A 30 -2.14 8.25 8.90
CA ASP A 30 -0.91 8.43 9.67
C ASP A 30 -0.01 7.19 9.54
N VAL A 31 -0.61 5.99 9.63
CA VAL A 31 0.09 4.71 9.41
C VAL A 31 0.62 4.63 7.97
N ALA A 32 -0.24 4.93 7.00
CA ALA A 32 0.12 4.89 5.58
C ALA A 32 1.30 5.81 5.26
N LEU A 33 1.29 7.04 5.81
CA LEU A 33 2.39 8.00 5.63
C LEU A 33 3.69 7.51 6.27
N ALA A 34 3.62 7.06 7.52
CA ALA A 34 4.80 6.59 8.24
C ALA A 34 5.46 5.39 7.52
N VAL A 35 4.66 4.41 7.09
CA VAL A 35 5.15 3.27 6.32
C VAL A 35 5.68 3.72 4.95
N GLY A 36 4.98 4.62 4.26
CA GLY A 36 5.39 5.14 2.95
C GLY A 36 6.76 5.84 2.97
N ASP A 37 7.01 6.66 4.00
CA ASP A 37 8.31 7.33 4.18
C ASP A 37 9.43 6.32 4.46
N LEU A 38 9.16 5.30 5.28
CA LEU A 38 10.12 4.22 5.55
C LEU A 38 10.38 3.37 4.30
N VAL A 39 9.34 3.05 3.50
CA VAL A 39 9.52 2.35 2.21
C VAL A 39 10.43 3.16 1.30
N ALA A 40 10.22 4.48 1.19
CA ALA A 40 11.07 5.37 0.39
C ALA A 40 12.53 5.34 0.87
N HIS A 41 12.75 5.30 2.19
CA HIS A 41 14.08 5.18 2.77
C HIS A 41 14.76 3.87 2.33
N TYR A 42 14.08 2.72 2.49
CA TYR A 42 14.66 1.41 2.15
C TYR A 42 14.86 1.21 0.66
N LEU A 43 13.95 1.66 -0.19
CA LEU A 43 14.11 1.62 -1.63
C LEU A 43 15.35 2.42 -2.09
N LYS A 44 15.53 3.64 -1.58
CA LYS A 44 16.71 4.46 -1.88
C LYS A 44 18.00 3.78 -1.41
N ALA A 45 17.99 3.17 -0.22
CA ALA A 45 19.13 2.42 0.31
C ALA A 45 19.48 1.18 -0.55
N ALA A 46 18.48 0.57 -1.19
CA ALA A 46 18.65 -0.54 -2.12
C ALA A 46 19.03 -0.10 -3.55
N GLY A 47 19.16 1.21 -3.82
CA GLY A 47 19.48 1.74 -5.16
C GLY A 47 18.27 1.89 -6.09
N VAL A 48 17.06 1.70 -5.59
CA VAL A 48 15.80 1.94 -6.32
C VAL A 48 15.44 3.43 -6.22
N GLY A 49 15.15 4.06 -7.36
CA GLY A 49 14.74 5.46 -7.38
C GLY A 49 13.33 5.65 -6.80
N VAL A 50 13.12 6.72 -6.04
CA VAL A 50 11.79 7.12 -5.58
C VAL A 50 11.47 8.47 -6.19
N LYS A 51 10.45 8.52 -7.05
CA LYS A 51 10.01 9.74 -7.74
C LYS A 51 9.28 10.70 -6.81
N ASN A 52 8.41 10.15 -5.97
CA ASN A 52 7.67 10.93 -4.98
C ASN A 52 7.14 10.02 -3.87
N VAL A 53 6.87 10.61 -2.72
CA VAL A 53 5.95 10.11 -1.69
C VAL A 53 4.84 11.15 -1.63
N PHE A 54 3.68 10.82 -2.20
CA PHE A 54 2.62 11.80 -2.44
C PHE A 54 1.31 11.34 -1.77
N GLN A 55 1.02 11.92 -0.61
CA GLN A 55 -0.24 11.74 0.10
C GLN A 55 -1.23 12.83 -0.31
N CYS A 56 -2.44 12.44 -0.69
CA CYS A 56 -3.49 13.36 -1.14
C CYS A 56 -4.84 12.64 -1.07
N ASP A 57 -5.93 13.37 -0.80
CA ASP A 57 -7.31 12.87 -0.82
C ASP A 57 -7.94 12.88 -2.23
N SER A 58 -7.36 13.58 -3.18
CA SER A 58 -7.83 13.61 -4.57
C SER A 58 -7.24 12.46 -5.38
N LEU A 59 -8.05 11.44 -5.66
CA LEU A 59 -7.64 10.28 -6.47
C LEU A 59 -7.18 10.68 -7.88
N GLU A 60 -7.83 11.69 -8.48
CA GLU A 60 -7.44 12.25 -9.79
C GLU A 60 -6.05 12.87 -9.70
N SER A 61 -5.80 13.70 -8.68
CA SER A 61 -4.49 14.34 -8.49
C SER A 61 -3.37 13.32 -8.25
N ILE A 62 -3.66 12.23 -7.52
CA ILE A 62 -2.70 11.14 -7.30
C ILE A 62 -2.31 10.50 -8.64
N CYS A 63 -3.29 10.14 -9.47
CA CYS A 63 -3.03 9.52 -10.77
C CYS A 63 -2.29 10.47 -11.72
N ASP A 64 -2.68 11.74 -11.77
CA ASP A 64 -2.03 12.75 -12.61
C ASP A 64 -0.56 12.93 -12.22
N GLN A 65 -0.27 13.03 -10.93
CA GLN A 65 1.10 13.15 -10.43
C GLN A 65 1.92 11.89 -10.71
N ALA A 66 1.34 10.71 -10.50
CA ALA A 66 1.99 9.43 -10.78
C ALA A 66 2.35 9.31 -12.27
N ASN A 67 1.38 9.53 -13.16
CA ASN A 67 1.56 9.43 -14.61
C ASN A 67 2.55 10.47 -15.14
N ALA A 68 2.52 11.71 -14.63
CA ALA A 68 3.47 12.76 -14.99
C ALA A 68 4.89 12.50 -14.49
N SER A 69 5.07 11.69 -13.42
CA SER A 69 6.38 11.42 -12.81
C SER A 69 7.30 10.55 -13.65
N GLY A 70 6.75 9.76 -14.58
CA GLY A 70 7.46 8.73 -15.31
C GLY A 70 8.04 7.64 -14.41
N ALA A 71 7.33 7.28 -13.34
CA ALA A 71 7.67 6.15 -12.49
C ALA A 71 7.42 4.82 -13.23
N ASP A 72 8.25 3.83 -12.95
CA ASP A 72 8.12 2.48 -13.52
C ASP A 72 7.08 1.64 -12.75
N LEU A 73 6.84 1.96 -11.48
CA LEU A 73 5.88 1.30 -10.59
C LEU A 73 5.11 2.32 -9.74
N PHE A 74 3.87 2.00 -9.43
CA PHE A 74 3.03 2.73 -8.49
C PHE A 74 2.63 1.83 -7.31
N ILE A 75 2.82 2.31 -6.08
CA ILE A 75 2.47 1.57 -4.85
C ILE A 75 1.64 2.48 -3.95
N SER A 76 0.37 2.13 -3.76
CA SER A 76 -0.51 2.74 -2.77
C SER A 76 -0.47 1.93 -1.47
N ILE A 77 -0.49 2.61 -0.32
CA ILE A 77 -0.35 1.98 1.01
C ILE A 77 -1.55 2.38 1.85
N HIS A 78 -2.26 1.38 2.37
CA HIS A 78 -3.53 1.50 3.08
C HIS A 78 -3.61 0.56 4.29
N CYS A 79 -4.60 0.77 5.14
CA CYS A 79 -5.01 -0.15 6.19
C CYS A 79 -6.47 -0.57 5.96
N ASN A 80 -6.72 -1.88 5.96
CA ASN A 80 -8.05 -2.42 5.79
C ASN A 80 -8.92 -2.16 7.04
N SER A 81 -10.23 -2.21 6.84
CA SER A 81 -11.19 -2.09 7.93
C SER A 81 -12.46 -2.91 7.64
N ALA A 82 -13.09 -3.42 8.69
CA ALA A 82 -14.34 -4.15 8.59
C ALA A 82 -15.21 -3.94 9.83
N GLU A 83 -16.54 -4.11 9.69
CA GLU A 83 -17.46 -4.13 10.83
C GLU A 83 -17.19 -5.31 11.76
N ALA A 84 -16.77 -6.46 11.20
CA ALA A 84 -16.41 -7.63 11.96
C ALA A 84 -15.01 -7.47 12.55
N ALA A 85 -14.88 -7.29 13.86
CA ALA A 85 -13.60 -7.19 14.56
C ALA A 85 -12.70 -8.43 14.41
N SER A 86 -13.25 -9.56 13.95
CA SER A 86 -12.48 -10.77 13.65
C SER A 86 -11.83 -10.78 12.27
N ALA A 87 -12.09 -9.77 11.42
CA ALA A 87 -11.42 -9.63 10.15
C ALA A 87 -9.96 -9.23 10.38
N THR A 88 -9.02 -9.96 9.78
CA THR A 88 -7.58 -9.80 10.02
C THR A 88 -6.78 -10.18 8.77
N GLY A 89 -5.54 -9.72 8.70
CA GLY A 89 -4.55 -10.13 7.71
C GLY A 89 -4.25 -9.11 6.62
N THR A 90 -3.32 -9.47 5.77
CA THR A 90 -2.78 -8.63 4.70
C THR A 90 -3.32 -9.05 3.34
N GLU A 91 -3.66 -8.09 2.49
CA GLU A 91 -3.99 -8.33 1.08
C GLU A 91 -3.38 -7.27 0.17
N THR A 92 -3.02 -7.67 -1.04
CA THR A 92 -2.48 -6.73 -2.03
C THR A 92 -3.29 -6.79 -3.31
N TRP A 93 -3.74 -5.64 -3.79
CA TRP A 93 -4.59 -5.49 -4.96
C TRP A 93 -3.79 -5.09 -6.19
N ALA A 94 -4.14 -5.66 -7.35
CA ALA A 94 -3.64 -5.25 -8.65
C ALA A 94 -4.80 -5.15 -9.67
N CYS A 95 -4.61 -4.34 -10.72
CA CYS A 95 -5.64 -4.16 -11.75
C CYS A 95 -5.81 -5.43 -12.60
N ALA A 96 -7.05 -5.77 -12.95
CA ALA A 96 -7.37 -6.83 -13.90
C ALA A 96 -6.62 -6.62 -15.22
N GLY A 97 -6.00 -7.69 -15.74
CA GLY A 97 -5.21 -7.64 -16.97
C GLY A 97 -3.78 -7.10 -16.83
N SER A 98 -3.38 -6.57 -15.69
CA SER A 98 -1.99 -6.16 -15.42
C SER A 98 -1.17 -7.32 -14.87
N SER A 99 -0.54 -8.10 -15.75
CA SER A 99 0.35 -9.20 -15.32
C SER A 99 1.53 -8.71 -14.49
N ALA A 100 2.10 -7.57 -14.85
CA ALA A 100 3.18 -6.93 -14.10
C ALA A 100 2.72 -6.46 -12.71
N GLY A 101 1.51 -5.85 -12.61
CA GLY A 101 0.92 -5.48 -11.33
C GLY A 101 0.67 -6.70 -10.44
N HIS A 102 0.16 -7.81 -10.99
CA HIS A 102 -0.05 -9.04 -10.23
C HIS A 102 1.27 -9.67 -9.76
N ALA A 103 2.32 -9.63 -10.58
CA ALA A 103 3.65 -10.13 -10.18
C ALA A 103 4.24 -9.29 -9.04
N LEU A 104 4.16 -7.96 -9.14
CA LEU A 104 4.57 -7.05 -8.08
C LEU A 104 3.77 -7.28 -6.79
N ALA A 105 2.44 -7.40 -6.91
CA ALA A 105 1.57 -7.67 -5.77
C ALA A 105 1.93 -8.97 -5.06
N ALA A 106 2.23 -10.03 -5.81
CA ALA A 106 2.63 -11.32 -5.24
C ALA A 106 3.95 -11.22 -4.48
N CYS A 107 4.94 -10.49 -5.02
CA CYS A 107 6.22 -10.29 -4.34
C CYS A 107 6.03 -9.55 -3.01
N ILE A 108 5.27 -8.45 -3.02
CA ILE A 108 5.01 -7.65 -1.81
C ILE A 108 4.20 -8.45 -0.79
N GLN A 109 3.11 -9.11 -1.22
CA GLN A 109 2.25 -9.92 -0.35
C GLN A 109 3.06 -10.99 0.38
N ASN A 110 3.85 -11.77 -0.35
CA ASN A 110 4.68 -12.82 0.23
C ASN A 110 5.66 -12.28 1.27
N GLN A 111 6.34 -11.17 0.98
CA GLN A 111 7.31 -10.58 1.91
C GLN A 111 6.66 -10.06 3.18
N ILE A 112 5.47 -9.46 3.11
CA ILE A 112 4.75 -9.00 4.32
C ILE A 112 4.32 -10.20 5.17
N VAL A 113 3.69 -11.20 4.56
CA VAL A 113 3.23 -12.40 5.28
C VAL A 113 4.39 -13.15 5.93
N ASP A 114 5.51 -13.32 5.21
CA ASP A 114 6.70 -14.01 5.73
C ASP A 114 7.37 -13.23 6.88
N ALA A 115 7.41 -11.91 6.78
CA ALA A 115 8.11 -11.08 7.78
C ALA A 115 7.30 -10.85 9.06
N LEU A 116 5.97 -10.68 8.94
CA LEU A 116 5.12 -10.29 10.06
C LEU A 116 4.21 -11.42 10.56
N GLY A 117 4.08 -12.52 9.81
CA GLY A 117 3.20 -13.63 10.17
C GLY A 117 1.71 -13.28 10.11
N THR A 118 1.33 -12.24 9.37
CA THR A 118 -0.06 -11.86 9.18
C THR A 118 -0.84 -12.95 8.44
N VAL A 119 -2.15 -13.01 8.65
CA VAL A 119 -3.01 -13.91 7.86
C VAL A 119 -2.90 -13.54 6.38
N ASP A 120 -2.51 -14.49 5.55
CA ASP A 120 -2.42 -14.29 4.11
C ASP A 120 -3.82 -14.29 3.48
N ARG A 121 -4.29 -13.12 3.08
CA ARG A 121 -5.54 -12.97 2.33
C ARG A 121 -5.32 -13.03 0.82
N GLY A 122 -4.05 -13.03 0.38
CA GLY A 122 -3.63 -13.19 -1.01
C GLY A 122 -3.76 -11.95 -1.86
N VAL A 123 -3.35 -12.11 -3.12
CA VAL A 123 -3.47 -11.06 -4.14
C VAL A 123 -4.91 -10.98 -4.64
N LYS A 124 -5.45 -9.77 -4.69
CA LYS A 124 -6.80 -9.45 -5.16
C LYS A 124 -6.78 -8.77 -6.52
N THR A 125 -7.88 -8.87 -7.22
CA THR A 125 -8.03 -8.26 -8.55
C THR A 125 -9.04 -7.12 -8.51
N ALA A 126 -8.58 -5.92 -8.83
CA ALA A 126 -9.42 -4.75 -9.05
C ALA A 126 -9.91 -4.72 -10.51
N THR A 127 -11.22 -4.89 -10.71
CA THR A 127 -11.83 -4.91 -12.04
C THR A 127 -12.56 -3.60 -12.31
N PRO A 128 -12.16 -2.81 -13.34
CA PRO A 128 -12.83 -1.56 -13.66
C PRO A 128 -14.34 -1.72 -13.82
N GLY A 129 -15.10 -0.82 -13.19
CA GLY A 129 -16.58 -0.83 -13.27
C GLY A 129 -17.28 -1.90 -12.42
N VAL A 130 -16.54 -2.75 -11.70
CA VAL A 130 -17.08 -3.78 -10.80
C VAL A 130 -16.65 -3.52 -9.35
N ASN A 131 -15.37 -3.66 -9.07
CA ASN A 131 -14.76 -3.43 -7.77
C ASN A 131 -13.39 -2.72 -7.95
N GLY A 132 -13.25 -1.94 -9.02
CA GLY A 132 -12.00 -1.28 -9.38
C GLY A 132 -11.66 -0.17 -8.40
N LEU A 133 -10.42 -0.21 -7.91
CA LEU A 133 -9.83 0.88 -7.16
C LEU A 133 -9.31 1.93 -8.14
N TYR A 134 -9.74 3.19 -7.97
CA TYR A 134 -9.50 4.26 -8.93
C TYR A 134 -8.01 4.40 -9.29
N VAL A 135 -7.14 4.42 -8.28
CA VAL A 135 -5.70 4.59 -8.48
C VAL A 135 -5.06 3.42 -9.25
N LEU A 136 -5.59 2.20 -9.14
CA LEU A 136 -5.09 1.04 -9.88
C LEU A 136 -5.54 1.02 -11.34
N THR A 137 -6.67 1.67 -11.64
CA THR A 137 -7.29 1.66 -12.97
C THR A 137 -6.96 2.88 -13.81
N ASN A 138 -6.41 3.95 -13.18
CA ASN A 138 -6.12 5.22 -13.84
C ASN A 138 -4.62 5.60 -13.77
N THR A 139 -3.76 4.70 -13.32
CA THR A 139 -2.31 4.86 -13.33
C THR A 139 -1.72 4.06 -14.50
N ASP A 140 -0.82 4.67 -15.27
CA ASP A 140 -0.21 4.08 -16.47
C ASP A 140 0.82 2.99 -16.12
N ALA A 141 1.56 3.16 -15.02
CA ALA A 141 2.53 2.20 -14.53
C ALA A 141 1.84 0.95 -13.93
N PRO A 142 2.52 -0.23 -13.90
CA PRO A 142 2.09 -1.33 -13.06
C PRO A 142 1.83 -0.87 -11.64
N ALA A 143 0.59 -1.01 -11.18
CA ALA A 143 0.09 -0.43 -9.95
C ALA A 143 -0.38 -1.49 -8.97
N VAL A 144 -0.07 -1.31 -7.69
CA VAL A 144 -0.57 -2.11 -6.58
C VAL A 144 -1.11 -1.24 -5.45
N LEU A 145 -2.07 -1.76 -4.70
CA LEU A 145 -2.54 -1.18 -3.44
C LEU A 145 -2.38 -2.25 -2.35
N VAL A 146 -1.63 -1.90 -1.32
CA VAL A 146 -1.30 -2.78 -0.22
C VAL A 146 -2.17 -2.43 0.98
N GLU A 147 -3.01 -3.37 1.40
CA GLU A 147 -3.73 -3.33 2.67
C GLU A 147 -2.87 -4.03 3.72
N LEU A 148 -2.18 -3.26 4.54
CA LEU A 148 -1.18 -3.75 5.48
C LEU A 148 -1.75 -4.77 6.47
N ALA A 149 -2.83 -4.37 7.16
CA ALA A 149 -3.57 -5.15 8.15
C ALA A 149 -4.89 -4.43 8.45
N PHE A 150 -5.76 -5.04 9.28
CA PHE A 150 -7.05 -4.45 9.64
C PHE A 150 -6.94 -3.52 10.86
N ILE A 151 -7.08 -2.21 10.65
CA ILE A 151 -7.07 -1.22 11.72
C ILE A 151 -8.23 -1.40 12.73
N SER A 152 -9.27 -2.13 12.33
CA SER A 152 -10.44 -2.48 13.15
C SER A 152 -10.27 -3.77 13.99
N ASN A 153 -9.12 -4.43 13.90
CA ASN A 153 -8.80 -5.64 14.66
C ASN A 153 -7.68 -5.34 15.67
N ASP A 154 -7.83 -5.70 16.93
CA ASP A 154 -6.91 -5.31 18.01
C ASP A 154 -5.48 -5.85 17.79
N ASP A 155 -5.32 -7.10 17.32
CA ASP A 155 -4.01 -7.71 17.09
C ASP A 155 -3.32 -7.09 15.86
N ASP A 156 -4.08 -6.87 14.79
CA ASP A 156 -3.59 -6.22 13.57
C ASP A 156 -3.23 -4.74 13.81
N GLU A 157 -4.05 -4.02 14.59
CA GLU A 157 -3.76 -2.64 14.97
C GLU A 157 -2.45 -2.52 15.74
N GLN A 158 -2.19 -3.43 16.68
CA GLN A 158 -0.90 -3.46 17.38
C GLN A 158 0.28 -3.63 16.41
N LEU A 159 0.13 -4.46 15.36
CA LEU A 159 1.14 -4.55 14.31
C LEU A 159 1.30 -3.23 13.54
N LEU A 160 0.17 -2.55 13.22
CA LEU A 160 0.20 -1.27 12.50
C LEU A 160 0.87 -0.15 13.32
N GLU A 161 0.80 -0.19 14.64
CA GLU A 161 1.50 0.75 15.52
C GLU A 161 2.97 0.40 15.74
N GLU A 162 3.26 -0.88 16.05
CA GLU A 162 4.59 -1.29 16.55
C GLU A 162 5.53 -1.78 15.45
N LYS A 163 5.02 -2.18 14.26
CA LYS A 163 5.76 -2.88 13.22
C LYS A 163 5.83 -2.14 11.88
N GLN A 164 5.68 -0.81 11.88
CA GLN A 164 5.73 0.00 10.66
C GLN A 164 7.04 -0.17 9.89
N ASP A 165 8.17 -0.29 10.59
CA ASP A 165 9.49 -0.52 9.99
C ASP A 165 9.56 -1.90 9.33
N ASP A 166 9.00 -2.94 9.95
CA ASP A 166 8.99 -4.30 9.41
C ASP A 166 8.09 -4.37 8.16
N PHE A 167 6.91 -3.72 8.15
CA PHE A 167 6.06 -3.57 6.96
C PHE A 167 6.82 -2.87 5.82
N ALA A 168 7.49 -1.77 6.13
CA ALA A 168 8.22 -1.01 5.12
C ALA A 168 9.38 -1.80 4.50
N ARG A 169 10.15 -2.53 5.31
CA ARG A 169 11.21 -3.44 4.83
C ARG A 169 10.65 -4.52 3.93
N ALA A 170 9.53 -5.12 4.32
CA ALA A 170 8.87 -6.18 3.55
C ALA A 170 8.40 -5.64 2.19
N ILE A 171 7.74 -4.47 2.14
CA ILE A 171 7.33 -3.84 0.88
C ILE A 171 8.56 -3.56 -0.01
N ALA A 172 9.59 -2.91 0.54
CA ALA A 172 10.82 -2.60 -0.21
C ALA A 172 11.51 -3.87 -0.72
N ARG A 173 11.53 -4.95 0.08
CA ARG A 173 12.05 -6.26 -0.34
C ARG A 173 11.22 -6.85 -1.47
N GLY A 174 9.89 -6.81 -1.39
CA GLY A 174 9.01 -7.26 -2.46
C GLY A 174 9.25 -6.54 -3.78
N VAL A 175 9.51 -5.22 -3.74
CA VAL A 175 9.90 -4.43 -4.92
C VAL A 175 11.23 -4.91 -5.52
N THR A 176 12.25 -5.14 -4.68
CA THR A 176 13.55 -5.63 -5.18
C THR A 176 13.48 -7.07 -5.70
N ASP A 177 12.67 -7.92 -5.11
CA ASP A 177 12.42 -9.28 -5.61
C ASP A 177 11.71 -9.26 -6.96
N TYR A 178 10.76 -8.34 -7.17
CA TYR A 178 10.13 -8.11 -8.46
C TYR A 178 11.12 -7.64 -9.52
N GLU A 179 12.04 -6.73 -9.18
CA GLU A 179 13.08 -6.24 -10.11
C GLU A 179 14.04 -7.35 -10.58
N CYS A 180 14.17 -8.41 -9.77
CA CYS A 180 15.05 -9.55 -10.06
C CYS A 180 14.41 -10.67 -10.89
N GLN A 181 13.12 -10.57 -11.27
CA GLN A 181 12.44 -11.56 -12.09
C GLN A 181 12.71 -11.35 -13.58
#